data_b78357516b9cd1fc7263cbb836ce20d7
#
_entry.id   b78357516b9cd1fc7263cbb836ce20d7
#
_cell.length_a   1.000
_cell.length_b   1.000
_cell.length_c   1.000
_cell.angle_alpha   90.00
_cell.angle_beta   90.00
_cell.angle_gamma   90.00
#
_symmetry.space_group_name_H-M   'P 1'
#
loop_
_entity.id
_entity.type
_entity.pdbx_description
1 polymer ?
#
loop_
_entity_poly.entity_id
_entity_poly.type
_entity_poly.pdbx_seq_one_letter_code
_entity_poly.pdbx_strand_id
1 'polypeptide(L)'
;MPMDSFSSEGILRRLIRLPYLPLYVGVLNAAVELDIFSGLTQRKSARELSGERGWNEDNTRYFLDALYCLGFIWKRDDTYCNCRETDRYLVKGRPEYIGGHLAFNCAEECLGCRDIKRLVEDGPGVGRGLEGQLTFEQYVQNMRDSQMGFRQTEIQRMVRELPEYPEIRKILDLGCATGLLGLGVIGEREDMSGILYDRPAMEPAIRESIRMTGLEGRAVPMTGDYLADDIGDGYDLILAVATLSFVEQELASLMKKLYKAMNPGGVLLCYSEGIERDGSGPWDMVLGWLPYNMQGYELGVKKNEIAEAAMAAGFSRAEKRTGIYSTGNVDVDIFRK
;
A
#
# COMPACT_ATOMS: atom_id res chain seq x y z
N MET A 1 -15.58 2.46 6.84
CA MET A 1 -16.74 3.02 7.57
C MET A 1 -16.28 4.27 8.28
N PRO A 2 -16.86 5.46 8.08
CA PRO A 2 -16.51 6.61 8.89
C PRO A 2 -16.89 6.30 10.33
N MET A 3 -15.96 6.49 11.24
CA MET A 3 -16.21 6.37 12.67
C MET A 3 -16.86 7.67 13.19
N ASP A 4 -18.05 8.00 12.66
CA ASP A 4 -18.78 9.16 13.08
C ASP A 4 -19.32 8.98 14.48
N SER A 5 -18.88 9.86 15.34
CA SER A 5 -19.33 10.22 16.70
C SER A 5 -19.42 9.07 17.73
N PHE A 6 -18.82 9.34 18.89
CA PHE A 6 -18.89 8.58 20.14
C PHE A 6 -20.29 8.67 20.83
N SER A 7 -21.39 8.63 20.04
CA SER A 7 -22.70 8.51 20.64
C SER A 7 -22.99 7.07 21.07
N SER A 8 -23.70 6.87 22.17
CA SER A 8 -24.06 5.54 22.69
C SER A 8 -24.80 4.65 21.65
N GLU A 9 -25.64 5.24 20.80
CA GLU A 9 -26.24 4.54 19.65
C GLU A 9 -25.21 4.09 18.60
N GLY A 10 -24.14 4.85 18.40
CA GLY A 10 -23.06 4.49 17.48
C GLY A 10 -22.30 3.24 17.92
N ILE A 11 -22.03 3.08 19.21
CA ILE A 11 -21.34 1.90 19.75
C ILE A 11 -22.20 0.64 19.61
N LEU A 12 -23.48 0.69 19.97
CA LEU A 12 -24.37 -0.47 19.83
C LEU A 12 -24.46 -0.96 18.38
N ARG A 13 -24.61 -0.05 17.42
CA ARG A 13 -24.63 -0.39 15.99
C ARG A 13 -23.33 -1.07 15.53
N ARG A 14 -22.19 -0.63 16.05
CA ARG A 14 -20.89 -1.26 15.76
C ARG A 14 -20.84 -2.67 16.32
N LEU A 15 -21.18 -2.85 17.60
CA LEU A 15 -21.16 -4.17 18.26
C LEU A 15 -22.06 -5.19 17.56
N ILE A 16 -23.26 -4.80 17.12
CA ILE A 16 -24.19 -5.67 16.37
C ILE A 16 -23.61 -6.08 15.00
N ARG A 17 -22.77 -5.24 14.38
CA ARG A 17 -22.18 -5.52 13.07
C ARG A 17 -20.90 -6.37 13.15
N LEU A 18 -20.20 -6.39 14.27
CA LEU A 18 -18.92 -7.11 14.43
C LEU A 18 -19.00 -8.59 14.02
N PRO A 19 -20.05 -9.38 14.37
CA PRO A 19 -20.13 -10.78 13.97
C PRO A 19 -20.20 -11.01 12.45
N TYR A 20 -20.57 -9.99 11.66
CA TYR A 20 -20.68 -10.08 10.20
C TYR A 20 -19.41 -9.63 9.48
N LEU A 21 -18.44 -8.98 10.16
CA LEU A 21 -17.22 -8.53 9.52
C LEU A 21 -16.37 -9.67 8.94
N PRO A 22 -16.20 -10.82 9.60
CA PRO A 22 -15.50 -11.95 8.99
C PRO A 22 -16.19 -12.46 7.71
N LEU A 23 -17.54 -12.48 7.68
CA LEU A 23 -18.28 -12.86 6.48
C LEU A 23 -18.14 -11.82 5.37
N TYR A 24 -18.14 -10.52 5.71
CA TYR A 24 -17.89 -9.45 4.75
C TYR A 24 -16.51 -9.65 4.07
N VAL A 25 -15.46 -9.83 4.87
CA VAL A 25 -14.11 -10.08 4.39
C VAL A 25 -14.04 -11.36 3.56
N GLY A 26 -14.62 -12.46 4.05
CA GLY A 26 -14.66 -13.74 3.33
C GLY A 26 -15.37 -13.67 1.98
N VAL A 27 -16.47 -12.93 1.89
CA VAL A 27 -17.19 -12.73 0.61
C VAL A 27 -16.32 -11.94 -0.36
N LEU A 28 -15.64 -10.88 0.10
CA LEU A 28 -14.76 -10.08 -0.77
C LEU A 28 -13.56 -10.88 -1.24
N ASN A 29 -12.90 -11.62 -0.35
CA ASN A 29 -11.76 -12.48 -0.71
C ASN A 29 -12.16 -13.53 -1.75
N ALA A 30 -13.25 -14.26 -1.50
CA ALA A 30 -13.77 -15.25 -2.46
C ALA A 30 -14.08 -14.60 -3.81
N ALA A 31 -14.63 -13.38 -3.84
CA ALA A 31 -14.92 -12.66 -5.08
C ALA A 31 -13.65 -12.31 -5.87
N VAL A 32 -12.58 -11.92 -5.18
CA VAL A 32 -11.27 -11.64 -5.80
C VAL A 32 -10.62 -12.93 -6.30
N GLU A 33 -10.60 -13.99 -5.50
CA GLU A 33 -10.00 -15.28 -5.87
C GLU A 33 -10.71 -15.91 -7.07
N LEU A 34 -12.05 -15.94 -7.06
CA LEU A 34 -12.88 -16.46 -8.13
C LEU A 34 -12.92 -15.55 -9.36
N ASP A 35 -12.31 -14.37 -9.29
CA ASP A 35 -12.33 -13.38 -10.37
C ASP A 35 -13.74 -13.03 -10.86
N ILE A 36 -14.66 -12.85 -9.90
CA ILE A 36 -16.07 -12.54 -10.16
C ILE A 36 -16.21 -11.23 -10.93
N PHE A 37 -15.45 -10.21 -10.53
CA PHE A 37 -15.59 -8.87 -11.06
C PHE A 37 -15.18 -8.77 -12.53
N SER A 38 -14.17 -9.54 -12.97
CA SER A 38 -13.85 -9.63 -14.41
C SER A 38 -14.98 -10.28 -15.21
N GLY A 39 -15.72 -11.23 -14.61
CA GLY A 39 -16.88 -11.85 -15.20
C GLY A 39 -18.11 -10.95 -15.31
N LEU A 40 -18.19 -9.90 -14.47
CA LEU A 40 -19.34 -8.98 -14.37
C LEU A 40 -19.09 -7.59 -14.99
N THR A 41 -18.07 -7.44 -15.82
CA THR A 41 -17.86 -6.23 -16.66
C THR A 41 -19.02 -5.98 -17.62
N GLN A 42 -19.73 -7.03 -17.97
CA GLN A 42 -21.01 -7.00 -18.67
C GLN A 42 -22.08 -7.64 -17.78
N ARG A 43 -23.32 -7.22 -17.96
CA ARG A 43 -24.46 -7.72 -17.18
C ARG A 43 -24.71 -9.20 -17.47
N LYS A 44 -24.76 -10.01 -16.42
CA LYS A 44 -25.03 -11.46 -16.47
C LYS A 44 -25.96 -11.90 -15.37
N SER A 45 -26.73 -12.97 -15.62
CA SER A 45 -27.46 -13.70 -14.59
C SER A 45 -26.53 -14.66 -13.82
N ALA A 46 -26.98 -15.14 -12.65
CA ALA A 46 -26.26 -16.17 -11.90
C ALA A 46 -26.11 -17.46 -12.72
N ARG A 47 -27.14 -17.82 -13.52
CA ARG A 47 -27.13 -18.98 -14.41
C ARG A 47 -26.04 -18.87 -15.49
N GLU A 48 -25.92 -17.71 -16.15
CA GLU A 48 -24.89 -17.50 -17.16
C GLU A 48 -23.50 -17.60 -16.56
N LEU A 49 -23.25 -16.89 -15.43
CA LEU A 49 -21.95 -16.91 -14.78
C LEU A 49 -21.56 -18.29 -14.24
N SER A 50 -22.50 -18.98 -13.60
CA SER A 50 -22.26 -20.33 -13.07
C SER A 50 -22.01 -21.34 -14.20
N GLY A 51 -22.76 -21.24 -15.30
CA GLY A 51 -22.57 -22.07 -16.48
C GLY A 51 -21.20 -21.90 -17.15
N GLU A 52 -20.71 -20.68 -17.27
CA GLU A 52 -19.38 -20.38 -17.80
C GLU A 52 -18.23 -20.93 -16.92
N ARG A 53 -18.45 -21.02 -15.62
CA ARG A 53 -17.43 -21.39 -14.62
C ARG A 53 -17.57 -22.80 -14.08
N GLY A 54 -18.65 -23.52 -14.41
CA GLY A 54 -18.94 -24.83 -13.85
C GLY A 54 -19.34 -24.81 -12.37
N TRP A 55 -19.95 -23.72 -11.89
CA TRP A 55 -20.31 -23.54 -10.50
C TRP A 55 -21.77 -23.93 -10.21
N ASN A 56 -22.11 -24.06 -8.94
CA ASN A 56 -23.48 -24.25 -8.50
C ASN A 56 -24.31 -22.96 -8.70
N GLU A 57 -25.41 -23.03 -9.45
CA GLU A 57 -26.23 -21.87 -9.82
C GLU A 57 -26.84 -21.18 -8.59
N ASP A 58 -27.42 -21.94 -7.64
CA ASP A 58 -28.05 -21.37 -6.46
C ASP A 58 -27.05 -20.67 -5.54
N ASN A 59 -25.89 -21.31 -5.28
CA ASN A 59 -24.83 -20.70 -4.47
C ASN A 59 -24.23 -19.47 -5.16
N THR A 60 -24.08 -19.49 -6.48
CA THR A 60 -23.65 -18.31 -7.24
C THR A 60 -24.65 -17.16 -7.08
N ARG A 61 -25.96 -17.44 -7.14
CA ARG A 61 -27.00 -16.43 -6.93
C ARG A 61 -26.93 -15.82 -5.53
N TYR A 62 -26.84 -16.66 -4.48
CA TYR A 62 -26.71 -16.18 -3.09
C TYR A 62 -25.45 -15.34 -2.91
N PHE A 63 -24.35 -15.75 -3.52
CA PHE A 63 -23.09 -15.02 -3.47
C PHE A 63 -23.17 -13.65 -4.16
N LEU A 64 -23.78 -13.58 -5.34
CA LEU A 64 -24.01 -12.33 -6.05
C LEU A 64 -24.97 -11.40 -5.30
N ASP A 65 -26.00 -11.96 -4.65
CA ASP A 65 -26.90 -11.20 -3.78
C ASP A 65 -26.17 -10.59 -2.57
N ALA A 66 -25.22 -11.34 -1.97
CA ALA A 66 -24.37 -10.81 -0.92
C ALA A 66 -23.48 -9.65 -1.42
N LEU A 67 -22.84 -9.80 -2.57
CA LEU A 67 -22.03 -8.73 -3.17
C LEU A 67 -22.87 -7.48 -3.51
N TYR A 68 -24.10 -7.66 -3.95
CA TYR A 68 -25.06 -6.57 -4.16
C TYR A 68 -25.40 -5.85 -2.84
N CYS A 69 -25.73 -6.60 -1.78
CA CYS A 69 -26.02 -6.03 -0.46
C CYS A 69 -24.82 -5.30 0.15
N LEU A 70 -23.60 -5.73 -0.19
CA LEU A 70 -22.35 -5.07 0.22
C LEU A 70 -21.97 -3.87 -0.66
N GLY A 71 -22.70 -3.62 -1.75
CA GLY A 71 -22.53 -2.46 -2.61
C GLY A 71 -21.43 -2.59 -3.67
N PHE A 72 -20.90 -3.80 -3.90
CA PHE A 72 -19.87 -4.02 -4.93
C PHE A 72 -20.42 -4.13 -6.34
N ILE A 73 -21.65 -4.59 -6.49
CA ILE A 73 -22.28 -4.81 -7.79
C ILE A 73 -23.71 -4.25 -7.82
N TRP A 74 -24.19 -3.96 -9.02
CA TRP A 74 -25.58 -3.61 -9.27
C TRP A 74 -26.38 -4.85 -9.59
N LYS A 75 -27.63 -4.90 -9.11
CA LYS A 75 -28.64 -5.90 -9.47
C LYS A 75 -29.81 -5.23 -10.18
N ARG A 76 -30.28 -5.82 -11.27
CA ARG A 76 -31.51 -5.46 -11.93
C ARG A 76 -32.21 -6.74 -12.40
N ASP A 77 -33.42 -6.97 -11.90
CA ASP A 77 -34.10 -8.24 -12.08
C ASP A 77 -33.21 -9.39 -11.60
N ASP A 78 -32.98 -10.42 -12.41
CA ASP A 78 -32.11 -11.55 -12.12
C ASP A 78 -30.68 -11.42 -12.68
N THR A 79 -30.27 -10.19 -13.02
CA THR A 79 -28.95 -9.94 -13.62
C THR A 79 -28.10 -8.96 -12.79
N TYR A 80 -26.77 -9.13 -12.86
CA TYR A 80 -25.79 -8.41 -12.08
C TYR A 80 -24.71 -7.81 -12.98
N CYS A 81 -24.13 -6.69 -12.58
CA CYS A 81 -22.92 -6.11 -13.18
C CYS A 81 -22.17 -5.30 -12.13
N ASN A 82 -20.89 -5.03 -12.36
CA ASN A 82 -20.08 -4.20 -11.46
C ASN A 82 -20.67 -2.80 -11.29
N CYS A 83 -20.48 -2.18 -10.12
CA CYS A 83 -20.54 -0.74 -10.02
C CYS A 83 -19.25 -0.12 -10.62
N ARG A 84 -19.26 1.18 -10.86
CA ARG A 84 -18.16 1.88 -11.54
C ARG A 84 -16.82 1.71 -10.78
N GLU A 85 -16.87 1.84 -9.47
CA GLU A 85 -15.70 1.75 -8.59
C GLU A 85 -15.16 0.31 -8.56
N THR A 86 -16.04 -0.67 -8.50
CA THR A 86 -15.68 -2.10 -8.57
C THR A 86 -15.03 -2.43 -9.91
N ASP A 87 -15.58 -1.94 -11.01
CA ASP A 87 -14.99 -2.14 -12.35
C ASP A 87 -13.58 -1.54 -12.44
N ARG A 88 -13.34 -0.42 -11.78
CA ARG A 88 -12.06 0.28 -11.75
C ARG A 88 -11.02 -0.44 -10.89
N TYR A 89 -11.40 -0.85 -9.67
CA TYR A 89 -10.46 -1.30 -8.65
C TYR A 89 -10.38 -2.82 -8.48
N LEU A 90 -11.39 -3.59 -8.89
CA LEU A 90 -11.46 -5.03 -8.62
C LEU A 90 -11.48 -5.90 -9.88
N VAL A 91 -11.50 -5.33 -11.09
CA VAL A 91 -11.34 -6.07 -12.35
C VAL A 91 -9.85 -6.26 -12.64
N LYS A 92 -9.42 -7.51 -12.81
CA LYS A 92 -8.02 -7.84 -13.12
C LYS A 92 -7.58 -7.17 -14.43
N GLY A 93 -6.34 -6.68 -14.43
CA GLY A 93 -5.76 -5.99 -15.59
C GLY A 93 -6.13 -4.52 -15.75
N ARG A 94 -6.99 -3.97 -14.89
CA ARG A 94 -7.19 -2.52 -14.84
C ARG A 94 -5.96 -1.83 -14.22
N PRO A 95 -5.61 -0.61 -14.68
CA PRO A 95 -4.45 0.13 -14.17
C PRO A 95 -4.46 0.39 -12.65
N GLU A 96 -5.65 0.43 -12.06
CA GLU A 96 -5.84 0.72 -10.64
C GLU A 96 -6.33 -0.51 -9.84
N TYR A 97 -6.11 -1.72 -10.36
CA TYR A 97 -6.48 -2.96 -9.68
C TYR A 97 -5.77 -3.11 -8.32
N ILE A 98 -6.56 -3.39 -7.27
CA ILE A 98 -6.06 -3.60 -5.91
C ILE A 98 -6.42 -4.98 -5.32
N GLY A 99 -7.04 -5.86 -6.11
CA GLY A 99 -7.57 -7.14 -5.59
C GLY A 99 -6.52 -8.03 -4.97
N GLY A 100 -5.30 -8.11 -5.55
CA GLY A 100 -4.21 -8.89 -4.99
C GLY A 100 -3.77 -8.39 -3.61
N HIS A 101 -3.64 -7.06 -3.48
CA HIS A 101 -3.33 -6.43 -2.19
C HIS A 101 -4.42 -6.68 -1.13
N LEU A 102 -5.70 -6.64 -1.52
CA LEU A 102 -6.81 -6.95 -0.62
C LEU A 102 -6.79 -8.41 -0.18
N ALA A 103 -6.63 -9.34 -1.11
CA ALA A 103 -6.58 -10.77 -0.81
C ALA A 103 -5.48 -11.10 0.20
N PHE A 104 -4.31 -10.46 0.08
CA PHE A 104 -3.22 -10.63 1.03
C PHE A 104 -3.56 -10.06 2.42
N ASN A 105 -3.97 -8.79 2.50
CA ASN A 105 -4.19 -8.13 3.79
C ASN A 105 -5.43 -8.66 4.54
N CYS A 106 -6.34 -9.31 3.83
CA CYS A 106 -7.53 -9.94 4.40
C CYS A 106 -7.34 -11.45 4.63
N ALA A 107 -6.16 -12.02 4.37
CA ALA A 107 -5.90 -13.43 4.63
C ALA A 107 -6.01 -13.74 6.12
N GLU A 108 -6.53 -14.93 6.45
CA GLU A 108 -6.74 -15.38 7.84
C GLU A 108 -5.45 -15.46 8.66
N GLU A 109 -4.30 -15.46 7.99
CA GLU A 109 -2.97 -15.55 8.57
C GLU A 109 -2.44 -14.22 9.12
N CYS A 110 -3.06 -13.10 8.77
CA CYS A 110 -2.82 -11.83 9.45
C CYS A 110 -3.21 -11.96 10.92
N LEU A 111 -2.35 -11.49 11.84
CA LEU A 111 -2.48 -11.61 13.29
C LEU A 111 -3.94 -11.60 13.74
N GLY A 112 -4.46 -12.78 14.03
CA GLY A 112 -5.84 -12.96 14.46
C GLY A 112 -6.05 -12.53 15.91
N CYS A 113 -7.31 -12.37 16.31
CA CYS A 113 -7.72 -12.00 17.67
C CYS A 113 -7.12 -12.87 18.79
N ARG A 114 -6.68 -14.08 18.46
CA ARG A 114 -6.04 -15.01 19.42
C ARG A 114 -4.69 -14.50 19.93
N ASP A 115 -3.93 -13.86 19.06
CA ASP A 115 -2.60 -13.36 19.41
C ASP A 115 -2.67 -12.07 20.20
N ILE A 116 -3.65 -11.20 19.92
CA ILE A 116 -3.83 -9.93 20.65
C ILE A 116 -4.04 -10.17 22.14
N LYS A 117 -4.93 -11.11 22.53
CA LYS A 117 -5.15 -11.42 23.95
C LYS A 117 -3.86 -11.83 24.63
N ARG A 118 -3.12 -12.76 24.04
CA ARG A 118 -1.85 -13.26 24.57
C ARG A 118 -0.80 -12.15 24.67
N LEU A 119 -0.68 -11.29 23.64
CA LEU A 119 0.25 -10.18 23.65
C LEU A 119 -0.08 -9.15 24.75
N VAL A 120 -1.36 -8.97 25.07
CA VAL A 120 -1.77 -8.12 26.21
C VAL A 120 -1.41 -8.75 27.54
N GLU A 121 -1.62 -10.06 27.71
CA GLU A 121 -1.39 -10.77 28.97
C GLU A 121 0.11 -11.02 29.24
N ASP A 122 0.87 -11.43 28.23
CA ASP A 122 2.24 -11.95 28.37
C ASP A 122 3.31 -10.97 27.85
N GLY A 123 2.93 -9.93 27.11
CA GLY A 123 3.86 -8.98 26.50
C GLY A 123 4.57 -9.51 25.25
N PRO A 124 5.57 -8.74 24.74
CA PRO A 124 6.35 -9.12 23.56
C PRO A 124 7.27 -10.31 23.85
N GLY A 125 7.62 -11.09 22.82
CA GLY A 125 8.65 -12.13 22.88
C GLY A 125 8.16 -13.57 22.98
N VAL A 126 6.88 -13.83 23.08
CA VAL A 126 6.28 -15.20 23.15
C VAL A 126 5.59 -15.58 21.83
N GLY A 127 5.61 -14.72 20.84
CA GLY A 127 4.95 -14.91 19.55
C GLY A 127 5.90 -15.34 18.44
N ARG A 128 5.33 -15.93 17.41
CA ARG A 128 6.03 -16.07 16.12
C ARG A 128 6.42 -14.68 15.65
N GLY A 129 7.71 -14.43 15.47
CA GLY A 129 8.17 -13.21 14.84
C GLY A 129 7.50 -13.05 13.46
N LEU A 130 7.51 -11.85 12.93
CA LEU A 130 7.08 -11.58 11.55
C LEU A 130 7.81 -12.47 10.54
N GLU A 131 9.03 -12.89 10.89
CA GLU A 131 9.83 -13.86 10.18
C GLU A 131 9.20 -15.25 10.37
N GLY A 132 8.43 -15.72 9.39
CA GLY A 132 7.89 -17.08 9.34
C GLY A 132 6.41 -17.20 9.01
N GLN A 133 5.70 -16.09 8.83
CA GLN A 133 4.32 -16.12 8.35
C GLN A 133 4.23 -16.26 6.83
N LEU A 134 5.26 -15.80 6.09
CA LEU A 134 5.32 -15.85 4.63
C LEU A 134 6.65 -16.41 4.16
N THR A 135 6.63 -17.17 3.07
CA THR A 135 7.86 -17.43 2.34
C THR A 135 8.34 -16.12 1.68
N PHE A 136 9.63 -16.07 1.32
CA PHE A 136 10.16 -14.89 0.62
C PHE A 136 9.42 -14.63 -0.70
N GLU A 137 9.05 -15.68 -1.42
CA GLU A 137 8.28 -15.60 -2.67
C GLU A 137 6.87 -15.00 -2.44
N GLN A 138 6.20 -15.43 -1.37
CA GLN A 138 4.89 -14.84 -0.98
C GLN A 138 5.02 -13.37 -0.62
N TYR A 139 6.08 -13.00 0.10
CA TYR A 139 6.37 -11.60 0.43
C TYR A 139 6.61 -10.76 -0.84
N VAL A 140 7.45 -11.24 -1.77
CA VAL A 140 7.72 -10.56 -3.04
C VAL A 140 6.45 -10.40 -3.87
N GLN A 141 5.64 -11.47 -3.97
CA GLN A 141 4.37 -11.40 -4.72
C GLN A 141 3.41 -10.40 -4.10
N ASN A 142 3.28 -10.38 -2.78
CA ASN A 142 2.46 -9.39 -2.08
C ASN A 142 2.95 -7.95 -2.32
N MET A 143 4.26 -7.71 -2.23
CA MET A 143 4.81 -6.39 -2.52
C MET A 143 4.52 -5.98 -3.97
N ARG A 144 4.63 -6.90 -4.94
CA ARG A 144 4.28 -6.67 -6.32
C ARG A 144 2.81 -6.29 -6.48
N ASP A 145 1.91 -7.08 -5.90
CA ASP A 145 0.47 -6.83 -5.96
C ASP A 145 0.07 -5.52 -5.27
N SER A 146 0.76 -5.14 -4.18
CA SER A 146 0.52 -3.90 -3.47
C SER A 146 1.03 -2.67 -4.21
N GLN A 147 2.10 -2.79 -4.99
CA GLN A 147 2.70 -1.71 -5.76
C GLN A 147 2.06 -1.52 -7.13
N MET A 148 1.64 -2.61 -7.79
CA MET A 148 0.94 -2.54 -9.07
C MET A 148 -0.43 -1.85 -8.94
N GLY A 149 -0.92 -1.35 -10.06
CA GLY A 149 -2.27 -0.82 -10.12
C GLY A 149 -2.42 0.52 -9.42
N PHE A 150 -3.27 0.60 -8.41
CA PHE A 150 -3.69 1.86 -7.81
C PHE A 150 -2.52 2.67 -7.22
N ARG A 151 -1.62 2.03 -6.46
CA ARG A 151 -0.49 2.72 -5.83
C ARG A 151 0.49 3.29 -6.85
N GLN A 152 0.85 2.49 -7.86
CA GLN A 152 1.72 2.97 -8.94
C GLN A 152 1.12 4.17 -9.67
N THR A 153 -0.16 4.06 -10.08
CA THR A 153 -0.88 5.13 -10.76
C THR A 153 -0.99 6.39 -9.89
N GLU A 154 -1.17 6.21 -8.58
CA GLU A 154 -1.23 7.30 -7.61
C GLU A 154 0.12 8.05 -7.52
N ILE A 155 1.22 7.33 -7.36
CA ILE A 155 2.57 7.94 -7.31
C ILE A 155 2.92 8.63 -8.63
N GLN A 156 2.66 8.01 -9.77
CA GLN A 156 2.84 8.62 -11.08
C GLN A 156 2.07 9.94 -11.20
N ARG A 157 0.80 9.97 -10.77
CA ARG A 157 0.00 11.19 -10.78
C ARG A 157 0.61 12.27 -9.89
N MET A 158 1.01 11.93 -8.65
CA MET A 158 1.61 12.88 -7.73
C MET A 158 2.90 13.48 -8.27
N VAL A 159 3.74 12.66 -8.88
CA VAL A 159 5.00 13.13 -9.48
C VAL A 159 4.73 14.03 -10.68
N ARG A 160 3.76 13.72 -11.55
CA ARG A 160 3.36 14.59 -12.67
C ARG A 160 2.80 15.94 -12.23
N GLU A 161 2.18 16.01 -11.05
CA GLU A 161 1.63 17.25 -10.47
C GLU A 161 2.71 18.15 -9.85
N LEU A 162 3.95 17.67 -9.70
CA LEU A 162 5.06 18.48 -9.20
C LEU A 162 5.44 19.56 -10.22
N PRO A 163 5.61 20.82 -9.81
CA PRO A 163 6.14 21.86 -10.70
C PRO A 163 7.49 21.49 -11.33
N GLU A 164 8.29 20.71 -10.61
CA GLU A 164 9.62 20.26 -11.02
C GLU A 164 9.59 19.09 -12.04
N TYR A 165 8.43 18.49 -12.29
CA TYR A 165 8.30 17.32 -13.17
C TYR A 165 9.02 17.45 -14.53
N PRO A 166 8.97 18.58 -15.23
CA PRO A 166 9.69 18.74 -16.50
C PRO A 166 11.21 18.60 -16.38
N GLU A 167 11.79 18.90 -15.21
CA GLU A 167 13.23 18.90 -14.97
C GLU A 167 13.76 17.62 -14.34
N ILE A 168 12.89 16.73 -13.86
CA ILE A 168 13.29 15.45 -13.25
C ILE A 168 13.92 14.55 -14.30
N ARG A 169 15.12 14.06 -14.02
CA ARG A 169 15.91 13.15 -14.88
C ARG A 169 16.37 11.92 -14.13
N LYS A 170 16.89 12.10 -12.91
CA LYS A 170 17.47 11.04 -12.10
C LYS A 170 16.66 10.84 -10.82
N ILE A 171 16.17 9.62 -10.63
CA ILE A 171 15.26 9.23 -9.54
C ILE A 171 15.93 8.21 -8.64
N LEU A 172 15.71 8.33 -7.33
CA LEU A 172 15.97 7.28 -6.36
C LEU A 172 14.61 6.79 -5.81
N ASP A 173 14.33 5.52 -5.93
CA ASP A 173 13.25 4.85 -5.20
C ASP A 173 13.88 4.13 -3.99
N LEU A 174 13.73 4.72 -2.80
CA LEU A 174 14.37 4.28 -1.58
C LEU A 174 13.48 3.31 -0.81
N GLY A 175 13.96 2.10 -0.54
CA GLY A 175 13.15 1.02 0.03
C GLY A 175 12.10 0.55 -0.97
N CYS A 176 12.54 0.37 -2.21
CA CYS A 176 11.66 0.20 -3.37
C CYS A 176 10.90 -1.13 -3.43
N ALA A 177 11.21 -2.10 -2.54
CA ALA A 177 10.69 -3.47 -2.57
C ALA A 177 10.86 -4.11 -3.95
N THR A 178 9.81 -4.23 -4.76
CA THR A 178 9.93 -4.76 -6.13
C THR A 178 10.29 -3.71 -7.19
N GLY A 179 10.39 -2.43 -6.80
CA GLY A 179 10.79 -1.31 -7.67
C GLY A 179 9.69 -0.78 -8.58
N LEU A 180 8.48 -1.31 -8.51
CA LEU A 180 7.42 -0.96 -9.47
C LEU A 180 6.95 0.50 -9.36
N LEU A 181 7.09 1.14 -8.20
CA LEU A 181 6.72 2.56 -8.06
C LEU A 181 7.70 3.45 -8.82
N GLY A 182 9.01 3.29 -8.58
CA GLY A 182 10.05 4.02 -9.30
C GLY A 182 10.05 3.70 -10.80
N LEU A 183 9.87 2.43 -11.19
CA LEU A 183 9.75 2.01 -12.59
C LEU A 183 8.55 2.67 -13.28
N GLY A 184 7.41 2.77 -12.57
CA GLY A 184 6.25 3.48 -13.09
C GLY A 184 6.57 4.94 -13.46
N VAL A 185 7.28 5.65 -12.58
CA VAL A 185 7.69 7.04 -12.82
C VAL A 185 8.74 7.14 -13.93
N ILE A 186 9.78 6.30 -13.91
CA ILE A 186 10.84 6.29 -14.94
C ILE A 186 10.26 5.99 -16.32
N GLY A 187 9.24 5.10 -16.38
CA GLY A 187 8.58 4.70 -17.62
C GLY A 187 7.78 5.80 -18.32
N GLU A 188 7.41 6.88 -17.61
CA GLU A 188 6.59 7.95 -18.20
C GLU A 188 7.32 8.81 -19.23
N ARG A 189 8.65 8.92 -19.13
CA ARG A 189 9.46 9.76 -20.03
C ARG A 189 10.75 9.04 -20.39
N GLU A 190 11.19 9.16 -21.65
CA GLU A 190 12.40 8.50 -22.16
C GLU A 190 13.69 9.07 -21.56
N ASP A 191 13.68 10.32 -21.11
CA ASP A 191 14.82 11.03 -20.54
C ASP A 191 14.96 10.83 -19.01
N MET A 192 14.10 10.00 -18.39
CA MET A 192 14.19 9.63 -16.98
C MET A 192 14.99 8.32 -16.81
N SER A 193 15.82 8.29 -15.78
CA SER A 193 16.55 7.12 -15.31
C SER A 193 16.53 7.07 -13.78
N GLY A 194 16.90 5.94 -13.19
CA GLY A 194 16.90 5.90 -11.74
C GLY A 194 17.56 4.68 -11.10
N ILE A 195 17.69 4.80 -9.80
CA ILE A 195 18.17 3.76 -8.90
C ILE A 195 16.98 3.21 -8.11
N LEU A 196 16.89 1.89 -8.07
CA LEU A 196 15.92 1.17 -7.26
C LEU A 196 16.69 0.53 -6.10
N TYR A 197 16.56 1.12 -4.91
CA TYR A 197 17.38 0.76 -3.76
C TYR A 197 16.56 -0.05 -2.74
N ASP A 198 17.07 -1.25 -2.39
CA ASP A 198 16.50 -2.06 -1.31
C ASP A 198 17.56 -3.00 -0.72
N ARG A 199 17.19 -3.84 0.25
CA ARG A 199 18.07 -4.87 0.82
C ARG A 199 18.48 -5.89 -0.25
N PRO A 200 19.66 -6.54 -0.12
CA PRO A 200 20.17 -7.49 -1.13
C PRO A 200 19.20 -8.62 -1.50
N ALA A 201 18.38 -9.07 -0.55
CA ALA A 201 17.36 -10.10 -0.80
C ALA A 201 16.34 -9.71 -1.88
N MET A 202 16.08 -8.42 -2.08
CA MET A 202 15.11 -7.93 -3.06
C MET A 202 15.69 -7.80 -4.48
N GLU A 203 16.99 -7.88 -4.66
CA GLU A 203 17.64 -7.67 -5.97
C GLU A 203 17.05 -8.53 -7.11
N PRO A 204 16.78 -9.84 -6.93
CA PRO A 204 16.18 -10.66 -7.98
C PRO A 204 14.82 -10.16 -8.42
N ALA A 205 13.97 -9.73 -7.46
CA ALA A 205 12.64 -9.19 -7.74
C ALA A 205 12.70 -7.85 -8.47
N ILE A 206 13.62 -6.97 -8.08
CA ILE A 206 13.86 -5.67 -8.74
C ILE A 206 14.32 -5.89 -10.18
N ARG A 207 15.29 -6.77 -10.41
CA ARG A 207 15.77 -7.09 -11.75
C ARG A 207 14.69 -7.70 -12.65
N GLU A 208 13.83 -8.53 -12.08
CA GLU A 208 12.68 -9.07 -12.80
C GLU A 208 11.71 -7.95 -13.18
N SER A 209 11.38 -7.04 -12.27
CA SER A 209 10.50 -5.90 -12.55
C SER A 209 11.07 -4.97 -13.63
N ILE A 210 12.39 -4.71 -13.63
CA ILE A 210 13.07 -3.93 -14.67
C ILE A 210 12.88 -4.61 -16.05
N ARG A 211 13.09 -5.93 -16.14
CA ARG A 211 12.88 -6.68 -17.39
C ARG A 211 11.43 -6.65 -17.86
N MET A 212 10.49 -6.86 -16.93
CA MET A 212 9.05 -6.85 -17.26
C MET A 212 8.57 -5.51 -17.80
N THR A 213 9.18 -4.41 -17.36
CA THR A 213 8.83 -3.05 -17.79
C THR A 213 9.62 -2.56 -19.00
N GLY A 214 10.64 -3.32 -19.47
CA GLY A 214 11.50 -2.94 -20.58
C GLY A 214 12.38 -1.72 -20.28
N LEU A 215 12.74 -1.51 -19.00
CA LEU A 215 13.52 -0.34 -18.56
C LEU A 215 15.00 -0.66 -18.30
N GLU A 216 15.49 -1.79 -18.86
CA GLU A 216 16.92 -2.09 -18.86
C GLU A 216 17.73 -0.95 -19.48
N GLY A 217 18.78 -0.53 -18.85
CA GLY A 217 19.60 0.64 -19.26
C GLY A 217 19.12 2.00 -18.77
N ARG A 218 17.90 2.09 -18.22
CA ARG A 218 17.41 3.33 -17.57
C ARG A 218 17.20 3.16 -16.07
N ALA A 219 16.88 1.95 -15.59
CA ALA A 219 16.72 1.61 -14.19
C ALA A 219 17.81 0.63 -13.76
N VAL A 220 18.43 0.89 -12.60
CA VAL A 220 19.51 0.07 -12.06
C VAL A 220 19.17 -0.32 -10.63
N PRO A 221 19.23 -1.61 -10.26
CA PRO A 221 19.12 -2.02 -8.88
C PRO A 221 20.39 -1.65 -8.12
N MET A 222 20.21 -1.11 -6.93
CA MET A 222 21.27 -0.88 -5.95
C MET A 222 20.84 -1.50 -4.63
N THR A 223 21.69 -2.27 -3.99
CA THR A 223 21.32 -2.99 -2.79
C THR A 223 22.27 -2.75 -1.64
N GLY A 224 21.72 -2.71 -0.42
CA GLY A 224 22.48 -2.48 0.81
C GLY A 224 21.57 -2.08 1.95
N ASP A 225 22.18 -1.57 2.99
CA ASP A 225 21.49 -0.88 4.08
C ASP A 225 21.57 0.64 3.83
N TYR A 226 20.47 1.24 3.42
CA TYR A 226 20.44 2.68 3.13
C TYR A 226 20.73 3.58 4.35
N LEU A 227 20.72 3.03 5.57
CA LEU A 227 21.14 3.73 6.77
C LEU A 227 22.67 3.81 6.85
N ALA A 228 23.36 2.71 6.58
CA ALA A 228 24.82 2.57 6.70
C ALA A 228 25.55 2.84 5.39
N ASP A 229 25.07 2.27 4.28
CA ASP A 229 25.76 2.25 2.99
C ASP A 229 25.54 3.51 2.16
N ASP A 230 26.37 3.71 1.15
CA ASP A 230 26.18 4.76 0.16
C ASP A 230 24.91 4.53 -0.66
N ILE A 231 24.16 5.60 -0.91
CA ILE A 231 22.93 5.59 -1.72
C ILE A 231 23.12 6.27 -3.08
N GLY A 232 24.34 6.71 -3.39
CA GLY A 232 24.64 7.54 -4.56
C GLY A 232 24.22 9.00 -4.38
N ASP A 233 24.28 9.75 -5.47
CA ASP A 233 23.96 11.19 -5.48
C ASP A 233 23.39 11.69 -6.81
N GLY A 234 23.11 13.00 -6.87
CA GLY A 234 22.64 13.66 -8.09
C GLY A 234 21.19 13.39 -8.42
N TYR A 235 20.35 13.15 -7.44
CA TYR A 235 18.93 12.88 -7.63
C TYR A 235 18.11 14.16 -7.74
N ASP A 236 17.23 14.21 -8.73
CA ASP A 236 16.22 15.26 -8.89
C ASP A 236 14.94 14.92 -8.13
N LEU A 237 14.65 13.62 -7.97
CA LEU A 237 13.53 13.11 -7.19
C LEU A 237 13.99 11.92 -6.34
N ILE A 238 13.64 11.96 -5.06
CA ILE A 238 13.70 10.77 -4.18
C ILE A 238 12.27 10.41 -3.78
N LEU A 239 11.91 9.15 -3.99
CA LEU A 239 10.68 8.54 -3.47
C LEU A 239 11.01 7.77 -2.20
N ALA A 240 10.29 8.03 -1.11
CA ALA A 240 10.36 7.27 0.15
C ALA A 240 8.93 6.88 0.58
N VAL A 241 8.35 5.93 -0.15
CA VAL A 241 6.94 5.54 -0.04
C VAL A 241 6.80 4.39 0.96
N ALA A 242 6.26 4.67 2.15
CA ALA A 242 6.12 3.72 3.25
C ALA A 242 7.45 3.05 3.70
N THR A 243 8.57 3.74 3.50
CA THR A 243 9.91 3.26 3.82
C THR A 243 10.38 3.79 5.17
N LEU A 244 10.03 5.05 5.48
CA LEU A 244 10.55 5.74 6.66
C LEU A 244 9.91 5.25 7.98
N SER A 245 8.84 4.48 7.90
CA SER A 245 8.15 3.85 9.03
C SER A 245 9.03 2.86 9.83
N PHE A 246 10.15 2.46 9.25
CA PHE A 246 11.09 1.49 9.84
C PHE A 246 12.38 2.15 10.36
N VAL A 247 12.44 3.48 10.43
CA VAL A 247 13.73 4.23 10.64
C VAL A 247 13.64 5.24 11.79
N GLU A 248 12.89 4.95 12.85
CA GLU A 248 12.58 5.93 13.89
C GLU A 248 13.84 6.57 14.51
N GLN A 249 14.80 5.79 14.97
CA GLN A 249 15.99 6.29 15.67
C GLN A 249 17.00 6.96 14.73
N GLU A 250 17.08 6.53 13.47
CA GLU A 250 18.03 7.01 12.46
C GLU A 250 17.44 8.06 11.52
N LEU A 251 16.19 8.47 11.71
CA LEU A 251 15.46 9.36 10.79
C LEU A 251 16.22 10.68 10.53
N ALA A 252 16.78 11.29 11.58
CA ALA A 252 17.52 12.54 11.45
C ALA A 252 18.82 12.38 10.63
N SER A 253 19.54 11.27 10.79
CA SER A 253 20.75 10.97 10.04
C SER A 253 20.44 10.63 8.60
N LEU A 254 19.38 9.85 8.35
CA LEU A 254 18.90 9.52 7.02
C LEU A 254 18.48 10.79 6.26
N MET A 255 17.72 11.69 6.87
CA MET A 255 17.32 12.95 6.21
C MET A 255 18.50 13.80 5.77
N LYS A 256 19.58 13.87 6.56
CA LYS A 256 20.83 14.54 6.15
C LYS A 256 21.49 13.86 4.95
N LYS A 257 21.49 12.51 4.94
CA LYS A 257 22.03 11.70 3.83
C LYS A 257 21.22 11.97 2.55
N LEU A 258 19.89 11.92 2.62
CA LEU A 258 18.99 12.22 1.49
C LEU A 258 19.22 13.64 0.97
N TYR A 259 19.26 14.64 1.87
CA TYR A 259 19.53 16.01 1.50
C TYR A 259 20.85 16.15 0.72
N LYS A 260 21.91 15.50 1.20
CA LYS A 260 23.22 15.54 0.53
C LYS A 260 23.18 14.88 -0.86
N ALA A 261 22.48 13.79 -1.01
CA ALA A 261 22.38 13.01 -2.24
C ALA A 261 21.59 13.69 -3.36
N MET A 262 20.79 14.71 -3.05
CA MET A 262 19.95 15.41 -4.02
C MET A 262 20.67 16.55 -4.73
N ASN A 263 20.23 16.84 -5.94
CA ASN A 263 20.56 18.06 -6.67
C ASN A 263 19.92 19.31 -6.02
N PRO A 264 20.48 20.51 -6.18
CA PRO A 264 19.78 21.75 -5.82
C PRO A 264 18.43 21.83 -6.56
N GLY A 265 17.35 22.14 -5.83
CA GLY A 265 15.98 22.13 -6.37
C GLY A 265 15.35 20.73 -6.50
N GLY A 266 16.05 19.68 -6.08
CA GLY A 266 15.51 18.32 -6.06
C GLY A 266 14.36 18.15 -5.06
N VAL A 267 13.49 17.20 -5.32
CA VAL A 267 12.26 16.92 -4.56
C VAL A 267 12.36 15.59 -3.82
N LEU A 268 12.06 15.60 -2.53
CA LEU A 268 11.83 14.40 -1.72
C LEU A 268 10.32 14.24 -1.49
N LEU A 269 9.74 13.12 -1.94
CA LEU A 269 8.35 12.75 -1.72
C LEU A 269 8.29 11.59 -0.74
N CYS A 270 7.63 11.80 0.40
CA CYS A 270 7.50 10.83 1.47
C CYS A 270 6.04 10.50 1.75
N TYR A 271 5.76 9.22 2.00
CA TYR A 271 4.54 8.77 2.66
C TYR A 271 4.84 8.45 4.11
N SER A 272 3.96 8.90 5.03
CA SER A 272 3.99 8.52 6.43
C SER A 272 2.59 8.23 6.95
N GLU A 273 2.50 7.46 8.01
CA GLU A 273 1.24 7.09 8.65
C GLU A 273 0.54 8.26 9.32
N GLY A 274 1.28 9.32 9.65
CA GLY A 274 0.73 10.49 10.32
C GLY A 274 0.05 10.19 11.64
N ILE A 275 0.55 9.19 12.39
CA ILE A 275 -0.04 8.78 13.67
C ILE A 275 0.08 9.91 14.68
N GLU A 276 -1.04 10.34 15.26
CA GLU A 276 -1.02 11.36 16.31
C GLU A 276 -0.14 10.90 17.48
N ARG A 277 0.61 11.83 18.09
CA ARG A 277 1.59 11.49 19.16
C ARG A 277 0.95 10.84 20.40
N ASP A 278 -0.33 11.09 20.63
CA ASP A 278 -1.12 10.47 21.70
C ASP A 278 -1.80 9.16 21.29
N GLY A 279 -1.58 8.71 20.06
CA GLY A 279 -2.16 7.47 19.51
C GLY A 279 -3.64 7.57 19.16
N SER A 280 -4.23 8.77 19.13
CA SER A 280 -5.67 8.95 18.88
C SER A 280 -6.13 8.69 17.44
N GLY A 281 -5.21 8.50 16.50
CA GLY A 281 -5.52 8.20 15.10
C GLY A 281 -4.35 8.42 14.14
N PRO A 282 -4.52 8.23 12.85
CA PRO A 282 -5.70 7.64 12.21
C PRO A 282 -5.93 6.19 12.61
N TRP A 283 -7.19 5.79 12.74
CA TRP A 283 -7.55 4.48 13.32
C TRP A 283 -6.99 3.28 12.55
N ASP A 284 -6.97 3.36 11.23
CA ASP A 284 -6.46 2.32 10.34
C ASP A 284 -4.93 2.17 10.46
N MET A 285 -4.20 3.27 10.62
CA MET A 285 -2.76 3.24 10.85
C MET A 285 -2.43 2.69 12.25
N VAL A 286 -3.15 3.13 13.27
CA VAL A 286 -2.99 2.60 14.65
C VAL A 286 -3.28 1.10 14.70
N LEU A 287 -4.37 0.65 14.04
CA LEU A 287 -4.72 -0.78 13.98
C LEU A 287 -3.73 -1.57 13.11
N GLY A 288 -3.31 -1.01 11.98
CA GLY A 288 -2.37 -1.69 11.07
C GLY A 288 -1.03 -2.01 11.73
N TRP A 289 -0.52 -1.10 12.56
CA TRP A 289 0.74 -1.30 13.29
C TRP A 289 0.59 -1.97 14.65
N LEU A 290 -0.65 -2.13 15.17
CA LEU A 290 -0.89 -2.70 16.48
C LEU A 290 -0.20 -4.06 16.70
N PRO A 291 -0.30 -5.04 15.80
CA PRO A 291 0.32 -6.34 16.00
C PRO A 291 1.83 -6.29 16.12
N TYR A 292 2.46 -5.39 15.36
CA TYR A 292 3.91 -5.19 15.36
C TYR A 292 4.38 -4.46 16.61
N ASN A 293 3.68 -3.38 16.97
CA ASN A 293 4.00 -2.59 18.15
C ASN A 293 3.82 -3.40 19.46
N MET A 294 2.79 -4.25 19.53
CA MET A 294 2.62 -5.18 20.65
C MET A 294 3.74 -6.23 20.74
N GLN A 295 4.48 -6.47 19.68
CA GLN A 295 5.67 -7.33 19.66
C GLN A 295 6.98 -6.56 19.91
N GLY A 296 6.91 -5.25 20.19
CA GLY A 296 8.06 -4.41 20.53
C GLY A 296 8.81 -3.81 19.35
N TYR A 297 8.22 -3.79 18.15
CA TYR A 297 8.90 -3.20 16.97
C TYR A 297 8.82 -1.68 16.90
N GLU A 298 7.90 -1.04 17.61
CA GLU A 298 7.73 0.42 17.63
C GLU A 298 7.69 1.05 16.23
N LEU A 299 6.82 0.51 15.35
CA LEU A 299 6.68 0.95 13.97
C LEU A 299 5.59 2.01 13.83
N GLY A 300 5.72 2.82 12.78
CA GLY A 300 4.76 3.86 12.41
C GLY A 300 5.20 5.24 12.86
N VAL A 301 5.51 6.09 11.88
CA VAL A 301 5.98 7.45 12.10
C VAL A 301 4.89 8.32 12.70
N LYS A 302 5.24 9.07 13.76
CA LYS A 302 4.32 10.02 14.38
C LYS A 302 4.19 11.28 13.51
N LYS A 303 3.06 11.91 13.63
CA LYS A 303 2.73 13.12 12.88
C LYS A 303 3.80 14.19 13.01
N ASN A 304 4.24 14.70 11.88
CA ASN A 304 5.27 15.70 11.68
C ASN A 304 6.71 15.26 11.99
N GLU A 305 7.02 14.05 12.43
CA GLU A 305 8.40 13.62 12.70
C GLU A 305 9.29 13.66 11.45
N ILE A 306 8.76 13.21 10.30
CA ILE A 306 9.48 13.31 9.02
C ILE A 306 9.75 14.78 8.68
N ALA A 307 8.75 15.66 8.85
CA ALA A 307 8.89 17.08 8.56
C ALA A 307 9.92 17.76 9.48
N GLU A 308 9.88 17.44 10.77
CA GLU A 308 10.86 17.98 11.75
C GLU A 308 12.28 17.54 11.40
N ALA A 309 12.49 16.26 11.07
CA ALA A 309 13.79 15.73 10.69
C ALA A 309 14.28 16.30 9.35
N ALA A 310 13.40 16.44 8.35
CA ALA A 310 13.74 17.03 7.05
C ALA A 310 14.11 18.51 7.19
N MET A 311 13.35 19.29 7.93
CA MET A 311 13.67 20.71 8.19
C MET A 311 15.02 20.87 8.91
N ALA A 312 15.30 20.02 9.90
CA ALA A 312 16.57 20.01 10.60
C ALA A 312 17.76 19.61 9.70
N ALA A 313 17.51 18.84 8.64
CA ALA A 313 18.50 18.48 7.63
C ALA A 313 18.76 19.57 6.58
N GLY A 314 17.92 20.62 6.52
CA GLY A 314 18.04 21.74 5.60
C GLY A 314 17.01 21.79 4.47
N PHE A 315 16.10 20.81 4.39
CA PHE A 315 14.98 20.87 3.43
C PHE A 315 14.03 22.04 3.73
N SER A 316 13.40 22.56 2.69
CA SER A 316 12.20 23.38 2.82
C SER A 316 10.95 22.52 2.67
N ARG A 317 9.91 22.80 3.45
CA ARG A 317 8.62 22.13 3.29
C ARG A 317 7.84 22.82 2.20
N ALA A 318 7.53 22.09 1.15
CA ALA A 318 6.76 22.63 0.05
C ALA A 318 5.26 22.42 0.24
N GLU A 319 4.87 21.19 0.58
CA GLU A 319 3.47 20.80 0.62
C GLU A 319 3.27 19.62 1.57
N LYS A 320 2.13 19.62 2.26
CA LYS A 320 1.62 18.44 2.97
C LYS A 320 0.20 18.16 2.51
N ARG A 321 -0.04 16.92 2.12
CA ARG A 321 -1.38 16.40 1.79
C ARG A 321 -1.74 15.33 2.79
N THR A 322 -2.86 15.48 3.49
CA THR A 322 -3.41 14.46 4.37
C THR A 322 -4.67 13.90 3.74
N GLY A 323 -4.79 12.58 3.63
CA GLY A 323 -5.95 11.99 2.99
C GLY A 323 -5.93 10.47 2.96
N ILE A 324 -6.92 9.91 2.28
CA ILE A 324 -7.01 8.47 2.03
C ILE A 324 -6.29 8.19 0.71
N TYR A 325 -5.23 7.43 0.79
CA TYR A 325 -4.39 6.99 -0.34
C TYR A 325 -4.37 5.46 -0.44
N SER A 326 -3.56 4.93 -1.33
CA SER A 326 -3.45 3.49 -1.57
C SER A 326 -3.01 2.65 -0.36
N THR A 327 -2.40 3.30 0.63
CA THR A 327 -1.94 2.66 1.88
C THR A 327 -2.85 2.92 3.08
N GLY A 328 -3.95 3.66 2.91
CA GLY A 328 -4.87 4.09 3.97
C GLY A 328 -4.80 5.60 4.24
N ASN A 329 -5.11 6.02 5.45
CA ASN A 329 -5.00 7.42 5.85
C ASN A 329 -3.52 7.75 6.10
N VAL A 330 -2.92 8.50 5.21
CA VAL A 330 -1.50 8.86 5.32
C VAL A 330 -1.28 10.36 5.10
N ASP A 331 -0.14 10.83 5.59
CA ASP A 331 0.43 12.10 5.25
C ASP A 331 1.41 11.92 4.07
N VAL A 332 1.26 12.73 3.05
CA VAL A 332 2.24 12.89 1.96
C VAL A 332 2.95 14.19 2.17
N ASP A 333 4.23 14.12 2.48
CA ASP A 333 5.10 15.29 2.63
C ASP A 333 6.01 15.44 1.41
N ILE A 334 6.07 16.64 0.86
CA ILE A 334 6.90 16.99 -0.30
C ILE A 334 7.88 18.08 0.13
N PHE A 335 9.16 17.78 0.08
CA PHE A 335 10.24 18.68 0.48
C PHE A 335 11.13 19.03 -0.72
N ARG A 336 11.76 20.21 -0.67
CA ARG A 336 12.72 20.68 -1.67
C ARG A 336 14.07 20.96 -1.03
N LYS A 337 15.14 20.64 -1.77
CA LYS A 337 16.50 21.04 -1.41
C LYS A 337 16.79 22.47 -1.81
#